data_ee640b7689d4d7a9ebe84da4edefc98a
#
_entry.id   ee640b7689d4d7a9ebe84da4edefc98a
#
_cell.length_a   1.000
_cell.length_b   1.000
_cell.length_c   1.000
_cell.angle_alpha   90.00
_cell.angle_beta   90.00
_cell.angle_gamma   90.00
#
_symmetry.space_group_name_H-M   'P 1'
#
loop_
_entity.id
_entity.type
_entity.pdbx_description
1 polymer ?
#
loop_
_entity_poly.entity_id
_entity_poly.type
_entity_poly.pdbx_seq_one_letter_code
_entity_poly.pdbx_strand_id
1 'polypeptide(L)'
;MRCQMLISLLRIISFSLVIVISHVVVADGVVVDKVYHPYVLPNEREFEWRMLSHQNDAGNSLAQRLAYGQSLTEYIMVEVYVVGERDRSGDFGLSAYEVETRWMLTEQGEYWADWGMLLEVEKEHKLDIWEVTTGILFEKEFGRNSLALNAFLIYEMGSDIQSEFEREFRLQYRYRWLPQVQPAIEVYIGEDYTGIGPAFMGIQRFEGQKQLKWEAGFITGLNGDSKDHILRVAIEYEF
;
A
#
# COMPACT_ATOMS: atom_id res chain seq x y z
N MET A 1 -17.20 -29.92 40.19
CA MET A 1 -16.87 -28.51 40.24
C MET A 1 -15.95 -28.00 39.12
N ARG A 2 -14.89 -28.70 38.68
CA ARG A 2 -13.97 -28.22 37.63
C ARG A 2 -14.60 -28.10 36.22
N CYS A 3 -15.57 -28.94 35.87
CA CYS A 3 -16.18 -28.91 34.51
C CYS A 3 -17.13 -27.72 34.29
N GLN A 4 -17.83 -27.28 35.34
CA GLN A 4 -18.73 -26.09 35.23
C GLN A 4 -17.97 -24.78 35.11
N MET A 5 -16.78 -24.69 35.71
CA MET A 5 -15.93 -23.51 35.63
C MET A 5 -15.32 -23.31 34.21
N LEU A 6 -14.97 -24.42 33.52
CA LEU A 6 -14.47 -24.37 32.14
C LEU A 6 -15.55 -23.90 31.15
N ILE A 7 -16.79 -24.34 31.32
CA ILE A 7 -17.92 -23.96 30.46
C ILE A 7 -18.28 -22.47 30.66
N SER A 8 -18.16 -21.97 31.89
CA SER A 8 -18.37 -20.55 32.18
C SER A 8 -17.26 -19.65 31.57
N LEU A 9 -16.01 -20.09 31.60
CA LEU A 9 -14.90 -19.39 30.96
C LEU A 9 -15.04 -19.34 29.42
N LEU A 10 -15.44 -20.47 28.81
CA LEU A 10 -15.70 -20.50 27.36
C LEU A 10 -16.85 -19.57 26.95
N ARG A 11 -17.90 -19.45 27.76
CA ARG A 11 -19.02 -18.52 27.47
C ARG A 11 -18.62 -17.06 27.62
N ILE A 12 -17.75 -16.72 28.56
CA ILE A 12 -17.23 -15.34 28.72
C ILE A 12 -16.33 -14.98 27.54
N ILE A 13 -15.48 -15.90 27.09
CA ILE A 13 -14.61 -15.68 25.90
C ILE A 13 -15.45 -15.55 24.63
N SER A 14 -16.51 -16.36 24.46
CA SER A 14 -17.43 -16.24 23.32
C SER A 14 -18.26 -14.96 23.34
N PHE A 15 -18.57 -14.40 24.51
CA PHE A 15 -19.34 -13.16 24.60
C PHE A 15 -18.48 -11.90 24.39
N SER A 16 -17.17 -11.97 24.66
CA SER A 16 -16.22 -10.88 24.42
C SER A 16 -15.83 -10.72 22.95
N LEU A 17 -16.14 -11.69 22.09
CA LEU A 17 -15.81 -11.67 20.67
C LEU A 17 -16.92 -11.06 19.78
N VAL A 18 -18.04 -10.60 20.35
CA VAL A 18 -19.23 -10.16 19.60
C VAL A 18 -19.47 -8.65 19.67
N ILE A 19 -18.62 -7.87 20.37
CA ILE A 19 -18.81 -6.42 20.45
C ILE A 19 -17.64 -5.70 19.81
N VAL A 20 -17.51 -5.80 18.48
CA VAL A 20 -16.96 -4.74 17.63
C VAL A 20 -17.74 -4.77 16.32
N ILE A 21 -19.01 -4.35 16.39
CA ILE A 21 -19.70 -3.84 15.21
C ILE A 21 -19.56 -2.33 15.32
N SER A 22 -18.47 -1.80 14.85
CA SER A 22 -18.32 -0.37 14.61
C SER A 22 -19.14 0.02 13.40
N HIS A 23 -19.83 1.11 13.53
CA HIS A 23 -20.66 1.71 12.48
C HIS A 23 -19.77 2.11 11.31
N VAL A 24 -20.23 1.79 10.10
CA VAL A 24 -19.65 2.21 8.84
C VAL A 24 -19.61 3.74 8.79
N VAL A 25 -18.44 4.29 8.95
CA VAL A 25 -18.11 5.63 8.46
C VAL A 25 -17.34 5.37 7.17
N VAL A 26 -17.86 5.86 6.07
CA VAL A 26 -17.25 5.69 4.76
C VAL A 26 -16.00 6.58 4.71
N ALA A 27 -14.86 6.02 5.02
CA ALA A 27 -13.60 6.59 4.60
C ALA A 27 -13.37 6.17 3.15
N ASP A 28 -13.21 7.14 2.28
CA ASP A 28 -13.06 6.95 0.83
C ASP A 28 -11.59 6.74 0.42
N GLY A 29 -10.76 6.16 1.29
CA GLY A 29 -9.35 5.86 1.02
C GLY A 29 -9.19 4.88 -0.15
N VAL A 30 -8.32 5.20 -1.10
CA VAL A 30 -7.99 4.29 -2.21
C VAL A 30 -7.05 3.20 -1.70
N VAL A 31 -7.62 2.05 -1.31
CA VAL A 31 -6.87 0.87 -0.80
C VAL A 31 -5.85 0.34 -1.82
N VAL A 32 -6.12 0.48 -3.11
CA VAL A 32 -5.22 0.01 -4.18
C VAL A 32 -4.12 1.03 -4.42
N ASP A 33 -2.91 0.66 -4.06
CA ASP A 33 -1.72 1.45 -4.30
C ASP A 33 -0.51 0.55 -4.62
N LYS A 34 0.70 0.90 -4.26
CA LYS A 34 1.92 0.12 -4.43
C LYS A 34 1.98 -1.04 -3.43
N VAL A 35 2.44 -2.21 -3.87
CA VAL A 35 2.90 -3.26 -2.96
C VAL A 35 4.38 -3.02 -2.69
N TYR A 36 4.70 -2.69 -1.46
CA TYR A 36 6.05 -2.33 -1.05
C TYR A 36 6.94 -3.54 -0.85
N HIS A 37 8.20 -3.36 -1.21
CA HIS A 37 9.29 -4.30 -0.93
C HIS A 37 10.14 -3.78 0.23
N PRO A 38 10.67 -4.65 1.11
CA PRO A 38 11.39 -4.22 2.31
C PRO A 38 12.80 -3.68 2.06
N TYR A 39 13.23 -3.54 0.82
CA TYR A 39 14.61 -3.23 0.47
C TYR A 39 14.89 -1.74 0.40
N VAL A 40 16.11 -1.37 0.81
CA VAL A 40 16.72 -0.06 0.64
C VAL A 40 18.10 -0.26 0.04
N LEU A 41 18.45 0.48 -1.00
CA LEU A 41 19.79 0.44 -1.58
C LEU A 41 20.63 1.60 -1.05
N PRO A 42 21.89 1.37 -0.67
CA PRO A 42 22.78 2.43 -0.20
C PRO A 42 22.98 3.51 -1.27
N ASN A 43 22.91 4.79 -0.86
CA ASN A 43 23.07 5.97 -1.71
C ASN A 43 22.04 6.09 -2.84
N GLU A 44 20.96 5.36 -2.79
CA GLU A 44 19.87 5.44 -3.75
C GLU A 44 19.22 6.82 -3.71
N ARG A 45 18.93 7.32 -4.89
CA ARG A 45 18.06 8.48 -5.12
C ARG A 45 17.11 8.12 -6.22
N GLU A 46 15.86 8.51 -6.08
CA GLU A 46 14.85 8.19 -7.06
C GLU A 46 13.86 9.32 -7.31
N PHE A 47 13.30 9.31 -8.51
CA PHE A 47 12.08 10.01 -8.84
C PHE A 47 11.01 8.97 -9.17
N GLU A 48 9.86 9.08 -8.54
CA GLU A 48 8.70 8.25 -8.83
C GLU A 48 7.55 9.08 -9.38
N TRP A 49 6.87 8.54 -10.38
CA TRP A 49 5.54 8.97 -10.81
C TRP A 49 4.61 7.78 -10.74
N ARG A 50 3.47 7.98 -10.08
CA ARG A 50 2.42 6.97 -9.92
C ARG A 50 1.08 7.54 -10.34
N MET A 51 0.28 6.73 -11.02
CA MET A 51 -1.06 7.08 -11.46
C MET A 51 -2.04 5.97 -11.08
N LEU A 52 -3.15 6.36 -10.51
CA LEU A 52 -4.29 5.51 -10.19
C LEU A 52 -5.53 6.05 -10.88
N SER A 53 -6.16 5.23 -11.71
CA SER A 53 -7.45 5.55 -12.34
C SER A 53 -8.49 4.58 -11.80
N HIS A 54 -9.40 5.10 -11.00
CA HIS A 54 -10.48 4.34 -10.38
C HIS A 54 -11.77 4.60 -11.12
N GLN A 55 -12.44 3.53 -11.55
CA GLN A 55 -13.74 3.55 -12.24
C GLN A 55 -14.76 2.79 -11.39
N ASN A 56 -15.78 3.49 -10.93
CA ASN A 56 -16.90 2.92 -10.21
C ASN A 56 -18.23 3.47 -10.73
N ASP A 57 -19.35 2.96 -10.21
CA ASP A 57 -20.69 3.39 -10.62
C ASP A 57 -20.99 4.87 -10.28
N ALA A 58 -20.26 5.46 -9.33
CA ALA A 58 -20.39 6.86 -8.95
C ALA A 58 -19.59 7.83 -9.84
N GLY A 59 -18.67 7.31 -10.68
CA GLY A 59 -17.85 8.09 -11.60
C GLY A 59 -16.41 7.61 -11.69
N ASN A 60 -15.58 8.42 -12.34
CA ASN A 60 -14.17 8.12 -12.52
C ASN A 60 -13.33 9.11 -11.72
N SER A 61 -12.43 8.62 -10.90
CA SER A 61 -11.40 9.41 -10.24
C SER A 61 -10.01 9.12 -10.82
N LEU A 62 -9.11 10.06 -10.69
CA LEU A 62 -7.73 9.95 -11.13
C LEU A 62 -6.84 10.59 -10.05
N ALA A 63 -5.97 9.79 -9.46
CA ALA A 63 -4.91 10.26 -8.59
C ALA A 63 -3.56 10.14 -9.27
N GLN A 64 -2.68 11.11 -9.04
CA GLN A 64 -1.29 11.08 -9.48
C GLN A 64 -0.40 11.49 -8.32
N ARG A 65 0.70 10.75 -8.14
CA ARG A 65 1.73 11.03 -7.13
C ARG A 65 3.05 11.28 -7.83
N LEU A 66 3.77 12.29 -7.38
CA LEU A 66 5.14 12.58 -7.78
C LEU A 66 6.00 12.56 -6.54
N ALA A 67 7.07 11.78 -6.54
CA ALA A 67 7.97 11.66 -5.41
C ALA A 67 9.42 11.94 -5.78
N TYR A 68 10.16 12.37 -4.76
CA TYR A 68 11.60 12.29 -4.69
C TYR A 68 11.98 11.50 -3.45
N GLY A 69 12.79 10.45 -3.64
CA GLY A 69 13.31 9.58 -2.60
C GLY A 69 14.82 9.67 -2.48
N GLN A 70 15.31 9.47 -1.26
CA GLN A 70 16.73 9.34 -0.97
C GLN A 70 16.98 8.40 0.21
N SER A 71 17.91 7.45 0.06
CA SER A 71 18.43 6.68 1.20
C SER A 71 19.27 7.57 2.09
N LEU A 72 18.87 7.67 3.36
CA LEU A 72 19.64 8.38 4.39
C LEU A 72 20.74 7.51 4.98
N THR A 73 20.52 6.21 5.01
CA THR A 73 21.46 5.18 5.47
C THR A 73 21.34 3.95 4.59
N GLU A 74 22.11 2.91 4.85
CA GLU A 74 21.99 1.61 4.18
C GLU A 74 20.66 0.89 4.47
N TYR A 75 19.91 1.35 5.47
CA TYR A 75 18.68 0.70 5.94
C TYR A 75 17.44 1.60 5.90
N ILE A 76 17.62 2.91 5.71
CA ILE A 76 16.52 3.88 5.81
C ILE A 76 16.45 4.70 4.53
N MET A 77 15.29 4.70 3.91
CA MET A 77 14.91 5.57 2.79
C MET A 77 13.81 6.52 3.22
N VAL A 78 13.88 7.74 2.75
CA VAL A 78 12.83 8.76 2.94
C VAL A 78 12.39 9.27 1.58
N GLU A 79 11.08 9.36 1.38
CA GLU A 79 10.45 9.85 0.17
C GLU A 79 9.48 10.98 0.52
N VAL A 80 9.40 11.97 -0.35
CA VAL A 80 8.46 13.09 -0.22
C VAL A 80 7.59 13.11 -1.46
N TYR A 81 6.27 13.14 -1.26
CA TYR A 81 5.29 13.10 -2.33
C TYR A 81 4.48 14.39 -2.42
N VAL A 82 4.07 14.68 -3.62
CA VAL A 82 3.00 15.63 -3.94
C VAL A 82 1.91 14.86 -4.66
N VAL A 83 0.70 14.90 -4.09
CA VAL A 83 -0.46 14.16 -4.59
C VAL A 83 -1.42 15.12 -5.28
N GLY A 84 -1.80 14.80 -6.50
CA GLY A 84 -2.82 15.52 -7.24
C GLY A 84 -3.97 14.60 -7.60
N GLU A 85 -5.19 15.09 -7.47
CA GLU A 85 -6.40 14.31 -7.75
C GLU A 85 -7.35 15.05 -8.66
N ARG A 86 -8.07 14.28 -9.46
CA ARG A 86 -9.23 14.76 -10.20
C ARG A 86 -10.48 14.32 -9.46
N ASP A 87 -11.22 15.31 -9.01
CA ASP A 87 -12.50 15.09 -8.36
C ASP A 87 -13.62 14.67 -9.35
N ARG A 88 -14.79 14.38 -8.81
CA ARG A 88 -15.97 13.99 -9.61
C ARG A 88 -16.49 15.13 -10.51
N SER A 89 -16.14 16.38 -10.25
CA SER A 89 -16.47 17.53 -11.10
C SER A 89 -15.57 17.63 -12.34
N GLY A 90 -14.47 16.89 -12.35
CA GLY A 90 -13.50 16.83 -13.43
C GLY A 90 -12.34 17.80 -13.26
N ASP A 91 -12.30 18.55 -12.16
CA ASP A 91 -11.23 19.47 -11.84
C ASP A 91 -10.04 18.70 -11.24
N PHE A 92 -8.86 18.88 -11.82
CA PHE A 92 -7.62 18.33 -11.30
C PHE A 92 -6.91 19.37 -10.43
N GLY A 93 -6.55 18.97 -9.22
CA GLY A 93 -5.90 19.87 -8.27
C GLY A 93 -4.96 19.16 -7.31
N LEU A 94 -4.20 19.94 -6.55
CA LEU A 94 -3.38 19.43 -5.46
C LEU A 94 -4.29 18.90 -4.34
N SER A 95 -4.08 17.64 -3.95
CA SER A 95 -4.84 16.95 -2.90
C SER A 95 -4.06 16.90 -1.60
N ALA A 96 -2.84 16.40 -1.60
CA ALA A 96 -2.08 16.15 -0.38
C ALA A 96 -0.56 16.29 -0.55
N TYR A 97 0.13 16.33 0.58
CA TYR A 97 1.57 16.15 0.73
C TYR A 97 1.82 14.97 1.65
N GLU A 98 2.81 14.14 1.29
CA GLU A 98 3.11 12.91 2.00
C GLU A 98 4.62 12.80 2.24
N VAL A 99 4.98 12.28 3.40
CA VAL A 99 6.36 11.91 3.74
C VAL A 99 6.36 10.46 4.18
N GLU A 100 7.07 9.64 3.43
CA GLU A 100 7.22 8.21 3.70
C GLU A 100 8.64 7.91 4.19
N THR A 101 8.75 6.98 5.11
CA THR A 101 10.02 6.41 5.57
C THR A 101 9.93 4.90 5.52
N ARG A 102 10.82 4.30 4.75
CA ARG A 102 10.97 2.85 4.65
C ARG A 102 12.23 2.41 5.39
N TRP A 103 12.09 1.45 6.26
CA TRP A 103 13.16 0.89 7.05
C TRP A 103 13.35 -0.60 6.76
N MET A 104 14.48 -0.96 6.16
CA MET A 104 14.90 -2.34 5.96
C MET A 104 15.37 -2.92 7.29
N LEU A 105 14.69 -3.95 7.80
CA LEU A 105 15.00 -4.60 9.07
C LEU A 105 15.96 -5.79 8.90
N THR A 106 15.97 -6.41 7.72
CA THR A 106 16.86 -7.53 7.37
C THR A 106 17.44 -7.29 6.00
N GLU A 107 18.69 -7.67 5.79
CA GLU A 107 19.31 -7.65 4.46
C GLU A 107 18.66 -8.73 3.57
N GLN A 108 18.63 -8.46 2.26
CA GLN A 108 18.01 -9.37 1.30
C GLN A 108 18.65 -10.77 1.34
N GLY A 109 17.83 -11.77 1.68
CA GLY A 109 18.24 -13.17 1.71
C GLY A 109 19.09 -13.56 2.91
N GLU A 110 19.29 -12.69 3.90
CA GLU A 110 20.00 -13.01 5.14
C GLU A 110 19.26 -14.08 5.97
N TYR A 111 17.94 -13.97 6.02
CA TYR A 111 17.08 -14.92 6.72
C TYR A 111 16.18 -15.69 5.73
N TRP A 112 15.30 -16.53 6.27
CA TRP A 112 14.34 -17.27 5.44
C TRP A 112 13.33 -16.39 4.72
N ALA A 113 13.15 -15.16 5.18
CA ALA A 113 12.37 -14.10 4.56
C ALA A 113 12.92 -12.74 4.97
N ASP A 114 12.61 -11.72 4.18
CA ASP A 114 13.07 -10.36 4.36
C ASP A 114 11.96 -9.51 4.96
N TRP A 115 12.33 -8.60 5.86
CA TRP A 115 11.41 -7.78 6.64
C TRP A 115 11.77 -6.31 6.55
N GLY A 116 10.75 -5.48 6.54
CA GLY A 116 10.86 -4.02 6.62
C GLY A 116 9.69 -3.41 7.39
N MET A 117 9.81 -2.13 7.63
CA MET A 117 8.73 -1.28 8.17
C MET A 117 8.54 -0.07 7.27
N LEU A 118 7.33 0.45 7.29
CA LEU A 118 6.96 1.70 6.64
C LEU A 118 6.29 2.61 7.68
N LEU A 119 6.63 3.88 7.64
CA LEU A 119 5.95 4.96 8.33
C LEU A 119 5.67 6.05 7.31
N GLU A 120 4.41 6.45 7.21
CA GLU A 120 3.97 7.51 6.31
C GLU A 120 3.15 8.52 7.10
N VAL A 121 3.29 9.78 6.73
CA VAL A 121 2.47 10.88 7.23
C VAL A 121 1.99 11.67 6.04
N GLU A 122 0.68 11.70 5.85
CA GLU A 122 0.02 12.49 4.83
C GLU A 122 -0.74 13.68 5.45
N LYS A 123 -0.77 14.80 4.73
CA LYS A 123 -1.56 15.98 5.07
C LYS A 123 -2.34 16.44 3.87
N GLU A 124 -3.66 16.46 3.96
CA GLU A 124 -4.50 17.05 2.94
C GLU A 124 -4.24 18.55 2.77
N HIS A 125 -4.28 19.01 1.52
CA HIS A 125 -3.95 20.40 1.20
C HIS A 125 -5.04 21.38 1.63
N LYS A 126 -6.32 21.03 1.48
CA LYS A 126 -7.46 21.93 1.70
C LYS A 126 -8.16 21.73 3.02
N LEU A 127 -8.15 20.52 3.54
CA LEU A 127 -8.83 20.12 4.78
C LEU A 127 -7.83 19.94 5.90
N ASP A 128 -8.26 20.11 7.13
CA ASP A 128 -7.45 19.78 8.29
C ASP A 128 -7.59 18.28 8.63
N ILE A 129 -7.08 17.48 7.70
CA ILE A 129 -7.03 16.02 7.78
C ILE A 129 -5.57 15.60 7.70
N TRP A 130 -5.18 14.75 8.62
CA TRP A 130 -3.88 14.10 8.69
C TRP A 130 -4.08 12.59 8.72
N GLU A 131 -3.25 11.89 7.99
CA GLU A 131 -3.17 10.45 8.04
C GLU A 131 -1.77 10.02 8.50
N VAL A 132 -1.72 9.04 9.38
CA VAL A 132 -0.48 8.39 9.81
C VAL A 132 -0.61 6.91 9.58
N THR A 133 0.18 6.40 8.63
CA THR A 133 0.24 4.98 8.30
C THR A 133 1.51 4.36 8.85
N THR A 134 1.37 3.20 9.49
CA THR A 134 2.49 2.34 9.86
C THR A 134 2.27 0.96 9.30
N GLY A 135 3.33 0.34 8.76
CA GLY A 135 3.23 -0.93 8.09
C GLY A 135 4.39 -1.87 8.34
N ILE A 136 4.10 -3.17 8.27
CA ILE A 136 5.11 -4.23 8.22
C ILE A 136 5.17 -4.74 6.80
N LEU A 137 6.38 -4.80 6.26
CA LEU A 137 6.70 -5.28 4.93
C LEU A 137 7.38 -6.64 5.06
N PHE A 138 6.92 -7.60 4.28
CA PHE A 138 7.46 -8.94 4.23
C PHE A 138 7.71 -9.33 2.79
N GLU A 139 8.85 -9.96 2.50
CA GLU A 139 9.09 -10.60 1.21
C GLU A 139 9.78 -11.96 1.39
N LYS A 140 9.32 -12.92 0.61
CA LYS A 140 9.93 -14.24 0.50
C LYS A 140 10.21 -14.58 -0.94
N GLU A 141 11.47 -14.79 -1.25
CA GLU A 141 11.90 -15.30 -2.54
C GLU A 141 12.04 -16.84 -2.53
N PHE A 142 11.59 -17.48 -3.60
CA PHE A 142 11.74 -18.93 -3.81
C PHE A 142 11.91 -19.25 -5.30
N GLY A 143 13.14 -19.48 -5.68
CA GLY A 143 13.52 -19.68 -7.07
C GLY A 143 13.23 -18.45 -7.94
N ARG A 144 12.33 -18.59 -8.92
CA ARG A 144 11.91 -17.48 -9.78
C ARG A 144 10.67 -16.75 -9.26
N ASN A 145 10.14 -17.15 -8.14
CA ASN A 145 8.95 -16.54 -7.58
C ASN A 145 9.31 -15.66 -6.39
N SER A 146 8.54 -14.63 -6.14
CA SER A 146 8.53 -13.88 -4.88
C SER A 146 7.11 -13.66 -4.41
N LEU A 147 6.95 -13.63 -3.10
CA LEU A 147 5.72 -13.28 -2.40
C LEU A 147 6.01 -12.08 -1.51
N ALA A 148 5.40 -10.96 -1.80
CA ALA A 148 5.41 -9.78 -0.95
C ALA A 148 4.08 -9.65 -0.22
N LEU A 149 4.13 -9.28 1.07
CA LEU A 149 2.97 -9.02 1.91
C LEU A 149 3.21 -7.71 2.66
N ASN A 150 2.23 -6.83 2.66
CA ASN A 150 2.22 -5.63 3.48
C ASN A 150 1.00 -5.66 4.39
N ALA A 151 1.17 -5.24 5.63
CA ALA A 151 0.09 -5.05 6.59
C ALA A 151 0.22 -3.65 7.19
N PHE A 152 -0.80 -2.83 7.00
CA PHE A 152 -0.84 -1.44 7.42
C PHE A 152 -1.88 -1.20 8.49
N LEU A 153 -1.57 -0.30 9.40
CA LEU A 153 -2.49 0.33 10.32
C LEU A 153 -2.45 1.83 10.02
N ILE A 154 -3.59 2.38 9.69
CA ILE A 154 -3.79 3.76 9.27
C ILE A 154 -4.59 4.45 10.37
N TYR A 155 -4.19 5.67 10.72
CA TYR A 155 -4.90 6.51 11.67
C TYR A 155 -5.17 7.87 11.06
N GLU A 156 -6.44 8.15 10.82
CA GLU A 156 -6.90 9.46 10.36
C GLU A 156 -7.28 10.34 11.54
N MET A 157 -6.92 11.63 11.45
CA MET A 157 -7.21 12.63 12.49
C MET A 157 -7.24 14.04 11.90
N GLY A 158 -8.00 14.92 12.55
CA GLY A 158 -8.10 16.33 12.15
C GLY A 158 -9.36 16.99 12.67
N SER A 159 -9.57 18.26 12.32
CA SER A 159 -10.79 18.97 12.67
C SER A 159 -11.91 18.76 11.64
N ASP A 160 -11.57 18.32 10.44
CA ASP A 160 -12.50 18.16 9.32
C ASP A 160 -12.93 16.70 9.10
N ILE A 161 -12.46 15.78 9.97
CA ILE A 161 -12.81 14.36 9.94
C ILE A 161 -13.01 13.80 11.36
N GLN A 162 -13.80 12.75 11.47
CA GLN A 162 -13.85 11.95 12.69
C GLN A 162 -12.68 10.98 12.71
N SER A 163 -11.87 11.02 13.76
CA SER A 163 -10.70 10.16 13.85
C SER A 163 -11.09 8.69 13.89
N GLU A 164 -10.43 7.89 13.06
CA GLU A 164 -10.64 6.44 12.99
C GLU A 164 -9.36 5.67 12.69
N PHE A 165 -9.42 4.36 12.88
CA PHE A 165 -8.35 3.43 12.54
C PHE A 165 -8.82 2.52 11.43
N GLU A 166 -8.00 2.39 10.39
CA GLU A 166 -8.20 1.47 9.28
C GLU A 166 -7.08 0.43 9.21
N ARG A 167 -7.37 -0.64 8.51
CA ARG A 167 -6.42 -1.72 8.27
C ARG A 167 -6.40 -2.10 6.82
N GLU A 168 -5.20 -2.21 6.29
CA GLU A 168 -5.00 -2.67 4.93
C GLU A 168 -4.02 -3.83 4.86
N PHE A 169 -4.29 -4.74 3.93
CA PHE A 169 -3.39 -5.82 3.55
C PHE A 169 -3.19 -5.79 2.05
N ARG A 170 -1.93 -5.86 1.63
CA ARG A 170 -1.56 -5.93 0.22
C ARG A 170 -0.69 -7.17 0.01
N LEU A 171 -0.97 -7.91 -1.06
CA LEU A 171 -0.22 -9.11 -1.43
C LEU A 171 0.15 -9.03 -2.90
N GLN A 172 1.38 -9.42 -3.23
CA GLN A 172 1.84 -9.59 -4.59
C GLN A 172 2.56 -10.93 -4.72
N TYR A 173 2.07 -11.77 -5.64
CA TYR A 173 2.79 -12.97 -6.08
C TYR A 173 3.35 -12.72 -7.47
N ARG A 174 4.68 -12.68 -7.60
CA ARG A 174 5.41 -12.30 -8.81
C ARG A 174 6.24 -13.47 -9.34
N TYR A 175 6.21 -13.67 -10.66
CA TYR A 175 7.09 -14.58 -11.35
C TYR A 175 8.16 -13.83 -12.13
N ARG A 176 9.42 -14.00 -11.79
CA ARG A 176 10.59 -13.35 -12.41
C ARG A 176 10.92 -14.05 -13.75
N TRP A 177 10.13 -13.76 -14.78
CA TRP A 177 10.33 -14.33 -16.11
C TRP A 177 11.56 -13.72 -16.78
N LEU A 178 11.52 -12.42 -17.08
CA LEU A 178 12.62 -11.59 -17.59
C LEU A 178 12.75 -10.37 -16.70
N PRO A 179 13.97 -9.77 -16.54
CA PRO A 179 14.11 -8.54 -15.78
C PRO A 179 13.14 -7.43 -16.23
N GLN A 180 12.95 -7.31 -17.54
CA GLN A 180 12.12 -6.26 -18.15
C GLN A 180 10.63 -6.54 -18.07
N VAL A 181 10.21 -7.81 -17.87
CA VAL A 181 8.79 -8.20 -17.81
C VAL A 181 8.60 -9.33 -16.80
N GLN A 182 7.94 -9.03 -15.73
CA GLN A 182 7.65 -9.94 -14.63
C GLN A 182 6.15 -9.91 -14.35
N PRO A 183 5.40 -10.96 -14.72
CA PRO A 183 3.98 -11.04 -14.41
C PRO A 183 3.77 -11.27 -12.90
N ALA A 184 2.71 -10.70 -12.36
CA ALA A 184 2.29 -10.86 -10.99
C ALA A 184 0.75 -10.94 -10.88
N ILE A 185 0.30 -11.38 -9.72
CA ILE A 185 -1.07 -11.25 -9.26
C ILE A 185 -1.02 -10.45 -7.96
N GLU A 186 -1.88 -9.46 -7.84
CA GLU A 186 -2.02 -8.62 -6.66
C GLU A 186 -3.38 -8.77 -6.02
N VAL A 187 -3.40 -8.69 -4.70
CA VAL A 187 -4.61 -8.70 -3.88
C VAL A 187 -4.52 -7.53 -2.91
N TYR A 188 -5.60 -6.80 -2.77
CA TYR A 188 -5.76 -5.66 -1.87
C TYR A 188 -6.98 -5.90 -0.99
N ILE A 189 -6.85 -5.69 0.31
CA ILE A 189 -7.90 -5.88 1.30
C ILE A 189 -7.86 -4.68 2.24
N GLY A 190 -8.90 -3.86 2.22
CA GLY A 190 -9.20 -2.80 3.19
C GLY A 190 -10.49 -3.10 3.93
N GLU A 191 -11.00 -2.14 4.69
CA GLU A 191 -12.23 -2.33 5.47
C GLU A 191 -13.45 -2.55 4.55
N ASP A 192 -13.59 -1.72 3.52
CA ASP A 192 -14.74 -1.74 2.61
C ASP A 192 -14.39 -2.21 1.20
N TYR A 193 -13.12 -2.51 0.94
CA TYR A 193 -12.64 -2.90 -0.38
C TYR A 193 -11.84 -4.20 -0.34
N THR A 194 -12.16 -5.09 -1.26
CA THR A 194 -11.31 -6.24 -1.60
C THR A 194 -11.18 -6.33 -3.10
N GLY A 195 -9.96 -6.34 -3.59
CA GLY A 195 -9.67 -6.41 -5.03
C GLY A 195 -8.57 -7.39 -5.37
N ILE A 196 -8.62 -7.91 -6.58
CA ILE A 196 -7.61 -8.80 -7.15
C ILE A 196 -7.40 -8.47 -8.61
N GLY A 197 -6.17 -8.64 -9.08
CA GLY A 197 -5.92 -8.48 -10.50
C GLY A 197 -4.51 -8.83 -10.94
N PRO A 198 -4.30 -8.93 -12.25
CA PRO A 198 -2.99 -9.09 -12.84
C PRO A 198 -2.20 -7.79 -12.75
N ALA A 199 -0.90 -7.95 -12.55
CA ALA A 199 0.07 -6.88 -12.67
C ALA A 199 1.28 -7.34 -13.48
N PHE A 200 1.96 -6.37 -14.07
CA PHE A 200 3.22 -6.55 -14.77
C PHE A 200 4.19 -5.50 -14.26
N MET A 201 5.43 -5.89 -14.11
CA MET A 201 6.50 -4.98 -13.70
C MET A 201 7.79 -5.32 -14.40
N GLY A 202 8.72 -4.39 -14.40
CA GLY A 202 10.00 -4.63 -15.03
C GLY A 202 11.04 -3.63 -14.60
N ILE A 203 12.30 -4.02 -14.80
CA ILE A 203 13.47 -3.23 -14.49
C ILE A 203 14.35 -3.16 -15.74
N GLN A 204 14.66 -1.94 -16.16
CA GLN A 204 15.66 -1.65 -17.17
C GLN A 204 16.87 -1.05 -16.49
N ARG A 205 18.00 -1.76 -16.50
CA ARG A 205 19.27 -1.28 -15.96
C ARG A 205 20.05 -0.51 -16.99
N PHE A 206 20.73 0.55 -16.54
CA PHE A 206 21.65 1.36 -17.31
C PHE A 206 23.06 1.25 -16.75
N GLU A 207 23.97 2.10 -17.18
CA GLU A 207 25.32 2.15 -16.66
C GLU A 207 25.37 2.64 -15.19
N GLY A 208 26.21 2.02 -14.39
CA GLY A 208 26.33 2.31 -12.96
C GLY A 208 25.16 1.74 -12.15
N GLN A 209 24.66 2.51 -11.21
CA GLN A 209 23.52 2.13 -10.36
C GLN A 209 22.17 2.55 -10.94
N LYS A 210 22.16 3.20 -12.10
CA LYS A 210 20.93 3.74 -12.69
C LYS A 210 20.00 2.65 -13.19
N GLN A 211 18.74 2.75 -12.84
CA GLN A 211 17.71 1.85 -13.35
C GLN A 211 16.37 2.56 -13.48
N LEU A 212 15.57 2.07 -14.39
CA LEU A 212 14.16 2.44 -14.54
C LEU A 212 13.32 1.24 -14.15
N LYS A 213 12.47 1.40 -13.18
CA LYS A 213 11.42 0.43 -12.82
C LYS A 213 10.09 0.91 -13.38
N TRP A 214 9.25 -0.01 -13.76
CA TRP A 214 7.89 0.28 -14.19
C TRP A 214 6.94 -0.80 -13.69
N GLU A 215 5.72 -0.39 -13.40
CA GLU A 215 4.65 -1.27 -12.97
C GLU A 215 3.34 -0.87 -13.65
N ALA A 216 2.51 -1.86 -13.96
CA ALA A 216 1.15 -1.66 -14.42
C ALA A 216 0.27 -2.78 -13.86
N GLY A 217 -0.82 -2.42 -13.21
CA GLY A 217 -1.78 -3.35 -12.62
C GLY A 217 -3.21 -3.00 -12.99
N PHE A 218 -4.04 -4.01 -13.16
CA PHE A 218 -5.48 -3.85 -13.34
C PHE A 218 -6.19 -4.68 -12.27
N ILE A 219 -6.79 -3.99 -11.31
CA ILE A 219 -7.41 -4.58 -10.13
C ILE A 219 -8.93 -4.47 -10.25
N THR A 220 -9.63 -5.56 -9.98
CA THR A 220 -11.09 -5.61 -9.97
C THR A 220 -11.57 -5.84 -8.55
N GLY A 221 -12.51 -5.03 -8.09
CA GLY A 221 -13.19 -5.20 -6.82
C GLY A 221 -14.02 -6.48 -6.79
N LEU A 222 -14.02 -7.15 -5.64
CA LEU A 222 -14.70 -8.42 -5.42
C LEU A 222 -15.92 -8.29 -4.50
N ASN A 223 -16.02 -7.23 -3.73
CA ASN A 223 -17.10 -6.98 -2.78
C ASN A 223 -17.99 -5.82 -3.24
N GLY A 224 -19.27 -5.95 -2.95
CA GLY A 224 -20.28 -4.95 -3.25
C GLY A 224 -20.96 -5.10 -4.63
N ASP A 225 -21.97 -4.28 -4.83
CA ASP A 225 -22.75 -4.22 -6.08
C ASP A 225 -22.03 -3.39 -7.16
N SER A 226 -20.88 -2.78 -6.83
CA SER A 226 -20.14 -1.91 -7.73
C SER A 226 -19.04 -2.68 -8.47
N LYS A 227 -18.98 -2.48 -9.79
CA LYS A 227 -17.90 -2.95 -10.64
C LYS A 227 -16.73 -1.99 -10.55
N ASP A 228 -16.03 -2.00 -9.43
CA ASP A 228 -14.86 -1.16 -9.24
C ASP A 228 -13.67 -1.73 -10.01
N HIS A 229 -13.12 -0.92 -10.87
CA HIS A 229 -11.91 -1.24 -11.63
C HIS A 229 -10.85 -0.17 -11.39
N ILE A 230 -9.67 -0.60 -11.01
CA ILE A 230 -8.55 0.30 -10.78
C ILE A 230 -7.41 -0.07 -11.71
N LEU A 231 -7.02 0.88 -12.55
CA LEU A 231 -5.78 0.82 -13.31
C LEU A 231 -4.71 1.60 -12.55
N ARG A 232 -3.62 0.94 -12.20
CA ARG A 232 -2.44 1.60 -11.64
C ARG A 232 -1.26 1.51 -12.59
N VAL A 233 -0.48 2.58 -12.67
CA VAL A 233 0.78 2.64 -13.41
C VAL A 233 1.79 3.38 -12.55
N ALA A 234 3.02 2.86 -12.47
CA ALA A 234 4.11 3.54 -11.80
C ALA A 234 5.38 3.48 -12.65
N ILE A 235 6.18 4.54 -12.56
CA ILE A 235 7.50 4.64 -13.16
C ILE A 235 8.42 5.23 -12.10
N GLU A 236 9.53 4.55 -11.82
CA GLU A 236 10.53 4.95 -10.85
C GLU A 236 11.90 4.98 -11.55
N TYR A 237 12.63 6.08 -11.41
CA TYR A 237 13.98 6.23 -11.94
C TYR A 237 14.96 6.44 -10.81
N GLU A 238 15.82 5.44 -10.62
CA GLU A 238 16.90 5.45 -9.64
C GLU A 238 18.23 5.89 -10.27
N PHE A 239 19.05 6.67 -9.49
CA PHE A 239 20.32 7.22 -9.97
C PHE A 239 21.33 7.53 -8.85
#